data_a34833592c00361e07d72433e5d3c6ce
#
_entry.id   a34833592c00361e07d72433e5d3c6ce
#
_cell.length_a   1.000
_cell.length_b   1.000
_cell.length_c   1.000
_cell.angle_alpha   90.00
_cell.angle_beta   90.00
_cell.angle_gamma   90.00
#
_symmetry.space_group_name_H-M   'P 1'
#
loop_
_entity.id
_entity.type
_entity.pdbx_description
1 polymer ?
#
loop_
_entity_poly.entity_id
_entity_poly.type
_entity_poly.pdbx_seq_one_letter_code
_entity_poly.pdbx_strand_id
1 'polypeptide(L)'
;MRLYFTDLMCFQKNPANIPCKQAFNLDRLPTLSLKNDFAAYIFDRGCTLSYSSLRSECVQFHTLSDFLSEEYPHLTSLTDVPLDALQGSLKRWLLKKGLALSYKTSHPDRKKQTYGDNPVLHFLTNAYGYFEGNDGTVFSKDNDIWQFESLPFPVNVSPVNGPKSLNFSKIAQPTLKEQSKEAVYYRLKRASAATVSAELYALRKLCEFLHTTHEHGFITNLCIIYITLV
;
A
#
# COMPACT_ATOMS: atom_id res chain seq x y z
N MET A 1 -25.79 -2.24 5.74
CA MET A 1 -24.82 -2.13 6.85
C MET A 1 -23.98 -0.86 6.68
N ARG A 2 -23.78 -0.10 7.76
CA ARG A 2 -22.97 1.13 7.74
C ARG A 2 -21.94 1.09 8.84
N LEU A 3 -20.69 1.49 8.52
CA LEU A 3 -19.62 1.64 9.49
C LEU A 3 -19.37 3.13 9.71
N TYR A 4 -19.74 3.65 10.88
CA TYR A 4 -19.57 5.05 11.20
C TYR A 4 -18.13 5.36 11.61
N PHE A 5 -17.64 6.52 11.23
CA PHE A 5 -16.27 6.95 11.55
C PHE A 5 -16.04 7.03 13.06
N THR A 6 -17.06 7.38 13.84
CA THR A 6 -17.00 7.38 15.31
C THR A 6 -16.66 6.01 15.89
N ASP A 7 -17.12 4.93 15.25
CA ASP A 7 -16.88 3.56 15.70
C ASP A 7 -15.50 3.07 15.25
N LEU A 8 -15.07 3.47 14.04
CA LEU A 8 -13.80 3.10 13.45
C LEU A 8 -12.60 3.76 14.13
N MET A 9 -12.75 5.01 14.57
CA MET A 9 -11.64 5.84 15.07
C MET A 9 -11.59 5.91 16.61
N CYS A 10 -12.26 5.02 17.31
CA CYS A 10 -12.35 5.02 18.78
C CYS A 10 -10.98 4.85 19.48
N PHE A 11 -9.99 4.29 18.80
CA PHE A 11 -8.63 4.08 19.33
C PHE A 11 -7.69 5.27 19.12
N GLN A 12 -8.09 6.30 18.38
CA GLN A 12 -7.25 7.48 18.17
C GLN A 12 -7.31 8.44 19.36
N LYS A 13 -6.13 8.88 19.84
CA LYS A 13 -5.97 9.71 21.05
C LYS A 13 -6.66 11.06 21.01
N ASN A 14 -7.03 11.60 19.84
CA ASN A 14 -7.81 12.82 19.66
C ASN A 14 -8.74 12.64 18.45
N PRO A 15 -9.94 12.11 18.60
CA PRO A 15 -10.95 12.19 17.57
C PRO A 15 -11.42 13.64 17.45
N ALA A 16 -10.67 14.46 16.72
CA ALA A 16 -11.10 15.81 16.41
C ALA A 16 -12.48 15.71 15.75
N ASN A 17 -13.49 16.41 16.28
CA ASN A 17 -14.84 16.62 15.80
C ASN A 17 -15.26 15.76 14.57
N ILE A 18 -15.31 14.44 14.76
CA ILE A 18 -15.72 13.50 13.71
C ILE A 18 -17.23 13.62 13.54
N PRO A 19 -17.74 13.96 12.35
CA PRO A 19 -19.16 14.07 12.13
C PRO A 19 -19.84 12.71 12.38
N CYS A 20 -20.77 12.65 13.32
CA CYS A 20 -21.47 11.42 13.73
C CYS A 20 -22.25 10.72 12.61
N LYS A 21 -22.52 11.39 11.49
CA LYS A 21 -23.25 10.84 10.35
C LYS A 21 -22.35 10.32 9.22
N GLN A 22 -21.04 10.51 9.32
CA GLN A 22 -20.13 10.05 8.28
C GLN A 22 -19.83 8.56 8.44
N ALA A 23 -20.05 7.80 7.38
CA ALA A 23 -19.92 6.34 7.39
C ALA A 23 -19.58 5.78 6.02
N PHE A 24 -18.94 4.62 6.02
CA PHE A 24 -18.86 3.75 4.85
C PHE A 24 -20.21 3.01 4.69
N ASN A 25 -20.83 3.14 3.52
CA ASN A 25 -22.10 2.47 3.23
C ASN A 25 -21.86 1.14 2.51
N LEU A 26 -21.74 0.07 3.27
CA LEU A 26 -21.50 -1.29 2.74
C LEU A 26 -22.69 -1.86 1.97
N ASP A 27 -23.90 -1.27 2.10
CA ASP A 27 -25.07 -1.72 1.33
C ASP A 27 -24.91 -1.51 -0.18
N ARG A 28 -23.96 -0.67 -0.59
CA ARG A 28 -23.58 -0.48 -2.00
C ARG A 28 -22.85 -1.68 -2.61
N LEU A 29 -22.30 -2.57 -1.79
CA LEU A 29 -21.62 -3.78 -2.28
C LEU A 29 -22.64 -4.86 -2.66
N PRO A 30 -22.38 -5.64 -3.73
CA PRO A 30 -23.35 -6.55 -4.30
C PRO A 30 -23.66 -7.75 -3.41
N THR A 31 -22.67 -8.32 -2.74
CA THR A 31 -22.81 -9.59 -2.00
C THR A 31 -22.51 -9.42 -0.51
N LEU A 32 -23.07 -10.31 0.31
CA LEU A 32 -22.83 -10.30 1.77
C LEU A 32 -21.37 -10.63 2.10
N SER A 33 -20.75 -11.53 1.33
CA SER A 33 -19.33 -11.89 1.51
C SER A 33 -18.45 -10.65 1.37
N LEU A 34 -18.57 -9.92 0.25
CA LEU A 34 -17.82 -8.68 0.04
C LEU A 34 -18.09 -7.62 1.11
N LYS A 35 -19.33 -7.53 1.63
CA LYS A 35 -19.65 -6.61 2.74
C LYS A 35 -18.84 -6.94 3.99
N ASN A 36 -18.72 -8.23 4.31
CA ASN A 36 -17.96 -8.68 5.47
C ASN A 36 -16.45 -8.46 5.29
N ASP A 37 -15.92 -8.79 4.11
CA ASP A 37 -14.51 -8.60 3.78
C ASP A 37 -14.11 -7.11 3.85
N PHE A 38 -14.90 -6.24 3.20
CA PHE A 38 -14.68 -4.81 3.26
C PHE A 38 -14.92 -4.23 4.66
N ALA A 39 -15.81 -4.80 5.46
CA ALA A 39 -15.99 -4.38 6.85
C ALA A 39 -14.72 -4.60 7.65
N ALA A 40 -14.09 -5.77 7.53
CA ALA A 40 -12.83 -6.09 8.19
C ALA A 40 -11.69 -5.16 7.71
N TYR A 41 -11.54 -4.99 6.39
CA TYR A 41 -10.56 -4.09 5.80
C TYR A 41 -10.70 -2.64 6.30
N ILE A 42 -11.93 -2.09 6.25
CA ILE A 42 -12.22 -0.71 6.67
C ILE A 42 -11.98 -0.54 8.17
N PHE A 43 -12.30 -1.55 8.98
CA PHE A 43 -12.05 -1.50 10.43
C PHE A 43 -10.55 -1.40 10.71
N ASP A 44 -9.72 -2.22 10.06
CA ASP A 44 -8.27 -2.16 10.17
C ASP A 44 -7.72 -0.79 9.74
N ARG A 45 -8.19 -0.27 8.60
CA ARG A 45 -7.83 1.07 8.13
C ARG A 45 -8.24 2.16 9.12
N GLY A 46 -9.39 2.02 9.77
CA GLY A 46 -9.87 2.95 10.81
C GLY A 46 -8.96 3.00 12.03
N CYS A 47 -8.33 1.89 12.39
CA CYS A 47 -7.36 1.82 13.50
C CYS A 47 -6.05 2.56 13.21
N THR A 48 -5.65 2.66 11.94
CA THR A 48 -4.33 3.13 11.53
C THR A 48 -4.32 4.50 10.86
N LEU A 49 -5.39 4.87 10.16
CA LEU A 49 -5.45 6.09 9.36
C LEU A 49 -5.90 7.33 10.15
N SER A 50 -5.42 8.50 9.72
CA SER A 50 -5.98 9.78 10.16
C SER A 50 -7.39 9.98 9.61
N TYR A 51 -8.19 10.83 10.28
CA TYR A 51 -9.54 11.18 9.82
C TYR A 51 -9.60 11.67 8.37
N SER A 52 -8.68 12.54 7.96
CA SER A 52 -8.64 13.07 6.59
C SER A 52 -8.37 11.97 5.55
N SER A 53 -7.46 11.03 5.87
CA SER A 53 -7.16 9.89 5.01
C SER A 53 -8.35 8.94 4.91
N LEU A 54 -8.97 8.60 6.04
CA LEU A 54 -10.14 7.73 6.08
C LEU A 54 -11.33 8.33 5.33
N ARG A 55 -11.53 9.66 5.42
CA ARG A 55 -12.54 10.38 4.65
C ARG A 55 -12.29 10.28 3.13
N SER A 56 -11.04 10.42 2.71
CA SER A 56 -10.67 10.23 1.31
C SER A 56 -10.94 8.82 0.85
N GLU A 57 -10.55 7.80 1.64
CA GLU A 57 -10.82 6.39 1.31
C GLU A 57 -12.33 6.08 1.27
N CYS A 58 -13.15 6.74 2.08
CA CYS A 58 -14.61 6.57 2.02
C CYS A 58 -15.21 6.96 0.66
N VAL A 59 -14.70 8.04 0.05
CA VAL A 59 -15.12 8.45 -1.31
C VAL A 59 -14.69 7.41 -2.33
N GLN A 60 -13.45 6.92 -2.22
CA GLN A 60 -12.89 5.90 -3.12
C GLN A 60 -13.65 4.59 -2.99
N PHE A 61 -13.97 4.17 -1.77
CA PHE A 61 -14.79 3.00 -1.48
C PHE A 61 -16.17 3.08 -2.14
N HIS A 62 -16.86 4.22 -2.03
CA HIS A 62 -18.17 4.38 -2.65
C HIS A 62 -18.11 4.24 -4.17
N THR A 63 -17.10 4.86 -4.80
CA THR A 63 -16.88 4.75 -6.25
C THR A 63 -16.56 3.30 -6.66
N LEU A 64 -15.71 2.61 -5.89
CA LEU A 64 -15.40 1.19 -6.13
C LEU A 64 -16.64 0.31 -5.94
N SER A 65 -17.45 0.56 -4.91
CA SER A 65 -18.67 -0.21 -4.64
C SER A 65 -19.69 -0.07 -5.77
N ASP A 66 -19.86 1.13 -6.33
CA ASP A 66 -20.76 1.37 -7.47
C ASP A 66 -20.26 0.60 -8.70
N PHE A 67 -18.93 0.61 -8.97
CA PHE A 67 -18.32 -0.19 -10.02
C PHE A 67 -18.56 -1.70 -9.83
N LEU A 68 -18.31 -2.22 -8.63
CA LEU A 68 -18.47 -3.65 -8.35
C LEU A 68 -19.93 -4.08 -8.47
N SER A 69 -20.87 -3.25 -8.04
CA SER A 69 -22.31 -3.54 -8.17
C SER A 69 -22.80 -3.52 -9.61
N GLU A 70 -22.24 -2.67 -10.47
CA GLU A 70 -22.64 -2.58 -11.88
C GLU A 70 -21.98 -3.67 -12.75
N GLU A 71 -20.68 -3.90 -12.61
CA GLU A 71 -19.91 -4.76 -13.50
C GLU A 71 -19.73 -6.20 -12.95
N TYR A 72 -19.86 -6.38 -11.62
CA TYR A 72 -19.62 -7.65 -10.93
C TYR A 72 -20.68 -7.98 -9.87
N PRO A 73 -21.98 -8.03 -10.21
CA PRO A 73 -23.06 -8.14 -9.24
C PRO A 73 -23.07 -9.45 -8.42
N HIS A 74 -22.35 -10.46 -8.86
CA HIS A 74 -22.26 -11.77 -8.20
C HIS A 74 -20.91 -12.05 -7.57
N LEU A 75 -19.99 -11.08 -7.55
CA LEU A 75 -18.65 -11.26 -7.00
C LEU A 75 -18.71 -11.55 -5.50
N THR A 76 -18.04 -12.63 -5.07
CA THR A 76 -18.01 -13.04 -3.66
C THR A 76 -16.75 -12.58 -2.94
N SER A 77 -15.61 -12.53 -3.62
CA SER A 77 -14.35 -11.95 -3.15
C SER A 77 -13.66 -11.18 -4.28
N LEU A 78 -12.90 -10.13 -3.96
CA LEU A 78 -12.07 -9.44 -4.96
C LEU A 78 -11.05 -10.38 -5.59
N THR A 79 -10.56 -11.37 -4.85
CA THR A 79 -9.56 -12.34 -5.30
C THR A 79 -10.09 -13.39 -6.28
N ASP A 80 -11.42 -13.45 -6.48
CA ASP A 80 -12.03 -14.32 -7.50
C ASP A 80 -11.69 -13.85 -8.93
N VAL A 81 -11.24 -12.61 -9.09
CA VAL A 81 -10.87 -12.03 -10.38
C VAL A 81 -9.44 -11.48 -10.29
N PRO A 82 -8.54 -11.77 -11.24
CA PRO A 82 -7.17 -11.25 -11.23
C PRO A 82 -7.14 -9.72 -11.14
N LEU A 83 -6.21 -9.16 -10.36
CA LEU A 83 -6.09 -7.72 -10.12
C LEU A 83 -6.00 -6.90 -11.42
N ASP A 84 -5.20 -7.37 -12.39
CA ASP A 84 -5.04 -6.67 -13.67
C ASP A 84 -6.36 -6.58 -14.45
N ALA A 85 -7.18 -7.64 -14.39
CA ALA A 85 -8.50 -7.66 -15.03
C ALA A 85 -9.47 -6.69 -14.34
N LEU A 86 -9.48 -6.66 -13.00
CA LEU A 86 -10.27 -5.69 -12.21
C LEU A 86 -9.84 -4.25 -12.50
N GLN A 87 -8.54 -3.96 -12.50
CA GLN A 87 -8.01 -2.64 -12.81
C GLN A 87 -8.36 -2.20 -14.24
N GLY A 88 -8.22 -3.12 -15.21
CA GLY A 88 -8.60 -2.86 -16.59
C GLY A 88 -10.08 -2.55 -16.76
N SER A 89 -10.95 -3.29 -16.09
CA SER A 89 -12.40 -3.07 -16.08
C SER A 89 -12.77 -1.76 -15.37
N LEU A 90 -12.17 -1.48 -14.23
CA LEU A 90 -12.39 -0.22 -13.48
C LEU A 90 -11.97 1.00 -14.31
N LYS A 91 -10.83 0.95 -14.99
CA LYS A 91 -10.40 2.04 -15.89
C LYS A 91 -11.42 2.31 -17.00
N ARG A 92 -11.94 1.26 -17.63
CA ARG A 92 -13.00 1.40 -18.67
C ARG A 92 -14.29 1.97 -18.10
N TRP A 93 -14.69 1.49 -16.91
CA TRP A 93 -15.89 1.99 -16.24
C TRP A 93 -15.74 3.46 -15.83
N LEU A 94 -14.60 3.88 -15.27
CA LEU A 94 -14.32 5.28 -14.96
C LEU A 94 -14.45 6.17 -16.19
N LEU A 95 -13.87 5.76 -17.33
CA LEU A 95 -14.00 6.50 -18.60
C LEU A 95 -15.47 6.58 -19.07
N LYS A 96 -16.22 5.50 -18.98
CA LYS A 96 -17.66 5.45 -19.31
C LYS A 96 -18.48 6.41 -18.45
N LYS A 97 -18.09 6.60 -17.19
CA LYS A 97 -18.70 7.55 -16.24
C LYS A 97 -18.17 9.00 -16.41
N GLY A 98 -17.26 9.25 -17.33
CA GLY A 98 -16.65 10.57 -17.53
C GLY A 98 -15.66 10.97 -16.42
N LEU A 99 -15.15 10.00 -15.65
CA LEU A 99 -14.19 10.23 -14.57
C LEU A 99 -12.76 10.13 -15.10
N ALA A 100 -11.89 11.02 -14.62
CA ALA A 100 -10.50 11.05 -15.05
C ALA A 100 -9.72 9.85 -14.55
N LEU A 101 -8.83 9.26 -15.37
CA LEU A 101 -7.92 8.18 -14.98
C LEU A 101 -6.71 8.67 -14.20
N SER A 102 -6.33 9.94 -14.38
CA SER A 102 -5.19 10.56 -13.71
C SER A 102 -5.55 11.97 -13.25
N TYR A 103 -4.94 12.37 -12.15
CA TYR A 103 -5.08 13.72 -11.60
C TYR A 103 -3.73 14.43 -11.60
N LYS A 104 -3.78 15.71 -11.92
CA LYS A 104 -2.64 16.60 -11.84
C LYS A 104 -2.42 16.98 -10.38
N THR A 105 -1.32 16.52 -9.80
CA THR A 105 -0.89 16.94 -8.48
C THR A 105 0.08 18.10 -8.61
N SER A 106 -0.32 19.26 -8.11
CA SER A 106 0.58 20.42 -7.94
C SER A 106 1.07 20.46 -6.50
N HIS A 107 2.34 20.21 -6.28
CA HIS A 107 2.98 20.54 -5.01
C HIS A 107 3.41 22.00 -5.05
N PRO A 108 3.03 22.84 -4.05
CA PRO A 108 3.41 24.26 -4.03
C PRO A 108 4.92 24.49 -4.13
N ASP A 109 5.71 23.58 -3.53
CA ASP A 109 7.17 23.70 -3.46
C ASP A 109 7.93 23.01 -4.60
N ARG A 110 7.24 22.35 -5.52
CA ARG A 110 7.87 21.66 -6.65
C ARG A 110 7.42 22.26 -7.97
N LYS A 111 8.37 22.82 -8.73
CA LYS A 111 8.15 23.32 -10.10
C LYS A 111 7.74 22.21 -11.11
N LYS A 112 7.80 20.92 -10.73
CA LYS A 112 7.37 19.78 -11.55
C LYS A 112 5.93 19.40 -11.23
N GLN A 113 5.07 19.47 -12.23
CA GLN A 113 3.75 18.88 -12.20
C GLN A 113 3.90 17.36 -12.35
N THR A 114 3.33 16.61 -11.40
CA THR A 114 3.28 15.15 -11.47
C THR A 114 1.83 14.72 -11.73
N TYR A 115 1.65 13.69 -12.57
CA TYR A 115 0.36 13.07 -12.77
C TYR A 115 0.33 11.80 -11.90
N GLY A 116 -0.71 11.67 -11.09
CA GLY A 116 -0.98 10.47 -10.30
C GLY A 116 -2.19 9.73 -10.87
N ASP A 117 -2.20 8.42 -10.72
CA ASP A 117 -3.36 7.59 -11.06
C ASP A 117 -4.58 7.97 -10.22
N ASN A 118 -5.78 7.64 -10.73
CA ASN A 118 -7.01 7.83 -9.98
C ASN A 118 -6.92 7.11 -8.62
N PRO A 119 -7.19 7.81 -7.50
CA PRO A 119 -7.10 7.24 -6.16
C PRO A 119 -7.91 5.96 -5.95
N VAL A 120 -8.99 5.76 -6.69
CA VAL A 120 -9.80 4.53 -6.64
C VAL A 120 -9.01 3.31 -7.11
N LEU A 121 -8.09 3.46 -8.07
CA LEU A 121 -7.20 2.38 -8.51
C LEU A 121 -6.24 1.95 -7.39
N HIS A 122 -5.69 2.92 -6.66
CA HIS A 122 -4.85 2.63 -5.49
C HIS A 122 -5.65 1.97 -4.36
N PHE A 123 -6.88 2.44 -4.12
CA PHE A 123 -7.75 1.84 -3.11
C PHE A 123 -8.09 0.40 -3.46
N LEU A 124 -8.43 0.10 -4.73
CA LEU A 124 -8.64 -1.27 -5.21
C LEU A 124 -7.40 -2.14 -4.98
N THR A 125 -6.21 -1.65 -5.34
CA THR A 125 -4.95 -2.41 -5.17
C THR A 125 -4.67 -2.73 -3.70
N ASN A 126 -4.89 -1.75 -2.81
CA ASN A 126 -4.68 -1.94 -1.37
C ASN A 126 -5.70 -2.94 -0.78
N ALA A 127 -6.98 -2.83 -1.14
CA ALA A 127 -8.01 -3.76 -0.69
C ALA A 127 -7.75 -5.18 -1.23
N TYR A 128 -7.36 -5.29 -2.49
CA TYR A 128 -7.03 -6.58 -3.10
C TYR A 128 -5.86 -7.25 -2.38
N GLY A 129 -4.77 -6.52 -2.11
CA GLY A 129 -3.63 -7.04 -1.37
C GLY A 129 -3.98 -7.49 0.06
N TYR A 130 -4.89 -6.76 0.73
CA TYR A 130 -5.42 -7.17 2.03
C TYR A 130 -6.15 -8.52 1.92
N PHE A 131 -7.02 -8.70 0.93
CA PHE A 131 -7.80 -9.94 0.77
C PHE A 131 -6.97 -11.12 0.24
N GLU A 132 -5.85 -10.89 -0.43
CA GLU A 132 -4.88 -11.94 -0.75
C GLU A 132 -4.07 -12.43 0.47
N GLY A 133 -4.27 -11.85 1.64
CA GLY A 133 -3.45 -12.12 2.82
C GLY A 133 -2.13 -11.35 2.82
N ASN A 134 -1.95 -10.41 1.91
CA ASN A 134 -0.87 -9.40 1.91
C ASN A 134 -1.22 -8.19 2.79
N ASP A 135 -2.11 -8.39 3.76
CA ASP A 135 -2.61 -7.38 4.68
C ASP A 135 -1.56 -6.88 5.69
N GLY A 136 -0.36 -7.43 5.64
CA GLY A 136 0.72 -7.10 6.56
C GLY A 136 0.53 -7.67 7.98
N THR A 137 -0.55 -8.41 8.25
CA THR A 137 -0.80 -8.99 9.57
C THR A 137 0.07 -10.22 9.82
N VAL A 138 0.44 -10.96 8.77
CA VAL A 138 1.38 -12.08 8.84
C VAL A 138 2.66 -11.70 8.13
N PHE A 139 3.72 -11.47 8.91
CA PHE A 139 5.04 -11.20 8.34
C PHE A 139 5.54 -12.41 7.56
N SER A 140 5.85 -12.22 6.28
CA SER A 140 6.64 -13.14 5.48
C SER A 140 7.85 -12.43 4.92
N LYS A 141 9.02 -13.06 5.02
CA LYS A 141 10.25 -12.55 4.39
C LYS A 141 10.15 -12.52 2.86
N ASP A 142 9.29 -13.36 2.28
CA ASP A 142 9.10 -13.45 0.83
C ASP A 142 8.40 -12.21 0.25
N ASN A 143 7.61 -11.51 1.08
CA ASN A 143 6.93 -10.30 0.65
C ASN A 143 7.93 -9.21 0.26
N ASP A 144 7.67 -8.51 -0.83
CA ASP A 144 8.48 -7.38 -1.30
C ASP A 144 8.23 -6.09 -0.50
N ILE A 145 7.15 -6.02 0.26
CA ILE A 145 6.84 -4.90 1.14
C ILE A 145 6.68 -5.42 2.56
N TRP A 146 7.49 -4.88 3.47
CA TRP A 146 7.44 -5.20 4.90
C TRP A 146 6.84 -4.04 5.67
N GLN A 147 5.66 -4.26 6.23
CA GLN A 147 5.07 -3.32 7.18
C GLN A 147 5.75 -3.51 8.54
N PHE A 148 6.15 -2.44 9.22
CA PHE A 148 6.84 -2.58 10.52
C PHE A 148 5.95 -3.16 11.60
N GLU A 149 4.64 -2.96 11.50
CA GLU A 149 3.64 -3.47 12.43
C GLU A 149 3.49 -5.00 12.36
N SER A 150 3.78 -5.60 11.19
CA SER A 150 3.71 -7.06 11.00
C SER A 150 4.98 -7.81 11.38
N LEU A 151 6.09 -7.11 11.66
CA LEU A 151 7.36 -7.75 12.01
C LEU A 151 7.26 -8.49 13.36
N PRO A 152 7.90 -9.67 13.49
CA PRO A 152 7.83 -10.47 14.71
C PRO A 152 8.70 -9.91 15.87
N PHE A 153 9.12 -8.66 15.77
CA PHE A 153 9.89 -7.95 16.79
C PHE A 153 9.64 -6.44 16.70
N PRO A 154 9.79 -5.71 17.83
CA PRO A 154 9.59 -4.26 17.84
C PRO A 154 10.67 -3.55 17.02
N VAL A 155 10.25 -2.59 16.19
CA VAL A 155 11.14 -1.74 15.39
C VAL A 155 11.19 -0.35 15.99
N ASN A 156 12.39 0.23 16.06
CA ASN A 156 12.57 1.61 16.50
C ASN A 156 12.15 2.58 15.41
N VAL A 157 10.88 3.01 15.45
CA VAL A 157 10.25 3.94 14.51
C VAL A 157 10.03 5.29 15.18
N SER A 158 10.40 6.38 14.50
CA SER A 158 10.07 7.72 14.98
C SER A 158 8.55 7.95 14.96
N PRO A 159 7.93 8.41 16.08
CA PRO A 159 6.47 8.51 16.18
C PRO A 159 5.84 9.57 15.27
N VAL A 160 6.60 10.54 14.78
CA VAL A 160 6.05 11.70 14.05
C VAL A 160 6.18 11.57 12.54
N ASN A 161 7.34 11.14 12.01
CA ASN A 161 7.63 11.12 10.57
C ASN A 161 8.48 9.91 10.16
N GLY A 162 8.45 8.82 10.91
CA GLY A 162 9.21 7.61 10.57
C GLY A 162 8.62 6.88 9.36
N PRO A 163 9.45 6.13 8.63
CA PRO A 163 8.95 5.21 7.61
C PRO A 163 8.03 4.16 8.29
N LYS A 164 6.98 3.75 7.61
CA LYS A 164 6.04 2.73 8.10
C LYS A 164 6.31 1.35 7.51
N SER A 165 7.03 1.30 6.40
CA SER A 165 7.32 0.08 5.67
C SER A 165 8.65 0.16 4.93
N LEU A 166 9.17 -1.00 4.54
CA LEU A 166 10.27 -1.16 3.61
C LEU A 166 9.76 -1.83 2.33
N ASN A 167 10.27 -1.37 1.19
CA ASN A 167 9.84 -1.89 -0.11
C ASN A 167 11.05 -2.39 -0.89
N PHE A 168 11.09 -3.65 -1.26
CA PHE A 168 12.15 -4.34 -2.01
C PHE A 168 11.82 -4.53 -3.49
N SER A 169 10.62 -4.19 -3.96
CA SER A 169 10.17 -4.42 -5.34
C SER A 169 11.06 -3.76 -6.40
N LYS A 170 11.77 -2.69 -6.02
CA LYS A 170 12.69 -1.97 -6.92
C LYS A 170 14.07 -2.61 -7.08
N ILE A 171 14.33 -3.73 -6.41
CA ILE A 171 15.55 -4.51 -6.60
C ILE A 171 15.24 -5.58 -7.66
N ALA A 172 15.73 -5.37 -8.88
CA ALA A 172 15.39 -6.22 -10.02
C ALA A 172 16.07 -7.61 -9.94
N GLN A 173 17.27 -7.69 -9.35
CA GLN A 173 18.01 -8.95 -9.27
C GLN A 173 17.49 -9.83 -8.13
N PRO A 174 16.93 -11.04 -8.39
CA PRO A 174 16.30 -11.87 -7.38
C PRO A 174 17.25 -12.24 -6.22
N THR A 175 18.45 -12.68 -6.52
CA THR A 175 19.46 -13.07 -5.51
C THR A 175 19.83 -11.90 -4.61
N LEU A 176 20.04 -10.72 -5.19
CA LEU A 176 20.39 -9.52 -4.41
C LEU A 176 19.19 -9.05 -3.57
N LYS A 177 17.96 -9.21 -4.08
CA LYS A 177 16.74 -8.91 -3.32
C LYS A 177 16.64 -9.78 -2.07
N GLU A 178 16.84 -11.09 -2.21
CA GLU A 178 16.79 -12.03 -1.07
C GLU A 178 17.91 -11.74 -0.04
N GLN A 179 19.13 -11.51 -0.50
CA GLN A 179 20.23 -11.12 0.38
C GLN A 179 19.96 -9.79 1.10
N SER A 180 19.36 -8.84 0.40
CA SER A 180 18.95 -7.54 0.98
C SER A 180 17.88 -7.70 2.04
N LYS A 181 16.88 -8.54 1.80
CA LYS A 181 15.83 -8.86 2.78
C LYS A 181 16.44 -9.48 4.05
N GLU A 182 17.34 -10.43 3.89
CA GLU A 182 18.01 -11.07 5.02
C GLU A 182 18.86 -10.08 5.83
N ALA A 183 19.70 -9.29 5.17
CA ALA A 183 20.54 -8.27 5.81
C ALA A 183 19.68 -7.22 6.54
N VAL A 184 18.63 -6.71 5.90
CA VAL A 184 17.70 -5.72 6.46
C VAL A 184 16.94 -6.29 7.66
N TYR A 185 16.53 -7.55 7.64
CA TYR A 185 15.86 -8.21 8.76
C TYR A 185 16.70 -8.20 10.02
N TYR A 186 17.98 -8.53 9.93
CA TYR A 186 18.91 -8.47 11.07
C TYR A 186 19.24 -7.03 11.46
N ARG A 187 19.35 -6.13 10.51
CA ARG A 187 19.69 -4.73 10.75
C ARG A 187 18.57 -4.00 11.50
N LEU A 188 17.29 -4.27 11.20
CA LEU A 188 16.13 -3.71 11.90
C LEU A 188 16.09 -4.02 13.41
N LYS A 189 16.68 -5.13 13.82
CA LYS A 189 16.78 -5.48 15.26
C LYS A 189 17.73 -4.59 16.05
N ARG A 190 18.62 -3.85 15.37
CA ARG A 190 19.71 -3.10 15.99
C ARG A 190 19.73 -1.62 15.63
N ALA A 191 19.17 -1.25 14.49
CA ALA A 191 19.17 0.12 13.97
C ALA A 191 17.75 0.69 13.90
N SER A 192 17.66 2.02 13.80
CA SER A 192 16.36 2.69 13.62
C SER A 192 15.78 2.41 12.24
N ALA A 193 14.45 2.37 12.13
CA ALA A 193 13.74 2.23 10.86
C ALA A 193 14.17 3.28 9.81
N ALA A 194 14.43 4.51 10.25
CA ALA A 194 14.90 5.59 9.38
C ALA A 194 16.27 5.30 8.78
N THR A 195 17.21 4.81 9.60
CA THR A 195 18.55 4.40 9.16
C THR A 195 18.47 3.28 8.14
N VAL A 196 17.72 2.22 8.45
CA VAL A 196 17.58 1.06 7.57
C VAL A 196 16.87 1.44 6.26
N SER A 197 15.88 2.32 6.32
CA SER A 197 15.22 2.84 5.11
C SER A 197 16.17 3.63 4.21
N ALA A 198 17.08 4.44 4.79
CA ALA A 198 18.10 5.17 4.04
C ALA A 198 19.14 4.21 3.42
N GLU A 199 19.57 3.19 4.17
CA GLU A 199 20.48 2.14 3.67
C GLU A 199 19.83 1.38 2.50
N LEU A 200 18.57 0.96 2.62
CA LEU A 200 17.82 0.30 1.55
C LEU A 200 17.62 1.21 0.33
N TYR A 201 17.40 2.51 0.54
CA TYR A 201 17.32 3.46 -0.56
C TYR A 201 18.64 3.55 -1.33
N ALA A 202 19.78 3.65 -0.63
CA ALA A 202 21.11 3.66 -1.25
C ALA A 202 21.39 2.37 -2.03
N LEU A 203 21.01 1.21 -1.46
CA LEU A 203 21.13 -0.07 -2.14
C LEU A 203 20.29 -0.14 -3.43
N ARG A 204 19.06 0.36 -3.41
CA ARG A 204 18.23 0.43 -4.63
C ARG A 204 18.89 1.29 -5.71
N LYS A 205 19.47 2.41 -5.34
CA LYS A 205 20.17 3.28 -6.28
C LYS A 205 21.40 2.60 -6.88
N LEU A 206 22.13 1.84 -6.07
CA LEU A 206 23.23 1.00 -6.57
C LEU A 206 22.71 -0.07 -7.55
N CYS A 207 21.60 -0.75 -7.22
CA CYS A 207 21.00 -1.76 -8.09
C CYS A 207 20.51 -1.16 -9.42
N GLU A 208 19.87 0.01 -9.38
CA GLU A 208 19.48 0.75 -10.58
C GLU A 208 20.70 1.08 -11.46
N PHE A 209 21.77 1.57 -10.85
CA PHE A 209 23.03 1.88 -11.55
C PHE A 209 23.66 0.62 -12.16
N LEU A 210 23.76 -0.47 -11.41
CA LEU A 210 24.32 -1.73 -11.90
C LEU A 210 23.47 -2.33 -13.03
N HIS A 211 22.15 -2.22 -12.96
CA HIS A 211 21.26 -2.68 -14.02
C HIS A 211 21.50 -1.90 -15.32
N THR A 212 21.60 -0.58 -15.24
CA THR A 212 21.87 0.27 -16.40
C THR A 212 23.28 0.10 -16.97
N THR A 213 24.27 -0.21 -16.13
CA THR A 213 25.65 -0.47 -16.58
C THR A 213 25.86 -1.89 -17.07
N HIS A 214 25.04 -2.86 -16.66
CA HIS A 214 25.13 -4.26 -17.13
C HIS A 214 24.67 -4.43 -18.59
N GLU A 215 23.82 -3.56 -19.09
CA GLU A 215 23.53 -3.46 -20.53
C GLU A 215 24.78 -3.06 -21.34
N HIS A 216 25.85 -2.59 -20.67
CA HIS A 216 27.14 -2.22 -21.24
C HIS A 216 28.32 -3.11 -20.80
N GLY A 217 28.08 -4.28 -20.22
CA GLY A 217 29.11 -5.36 -20.15
C GLY A 217 30.11 -5.30 -19.01
N PHE A 218 29.86 -4.68 -17.84
CA PHE A 218 30.81 -4.69 -16.73
C PHE A 218 30.24 -5.07 -15.36
N ILE A 219 30.87 -6.08 -14.71
CA ILE A 219 31.06 -6.33 -13.26
C ILE A 219 29.99 -7.11 -12.51
N THR A 220 30.30 -8.39 -12.30
CA THR A 220 29.57 -9.34 -11.41
C THR A 220 30.12 -9.37 -9.96
N ASN A 221 31.22 -8.72 -9.64
CA ASN A 221 31.98 -8.96 -8.39
C ASN A 221 31.92 -7.86 -7.32
N LEU A 222 31.29 -6.72 -7.55
CA LEU A 222 31.31 -5.60 -6.58
C LEU A 222 30.26 -5.68 -5.49
N CYS A 223 29.18 -6.43 -5.67
CA CYS A 223 28.07 -6.51 -4.69
C CYS A 223 28.42 -7.31 -3.42
N ILE A 224 29.37 -8.24 -3.47
CA ILE A 224 29.75 -9.07 -2.31
C ILE A 224 30.48 -8.28 -1.24
N ILE A 225 31.20 -7.24 -1.62
CA ILE A 225 32.06 -6.47 -0.70
C ILE A 225 31.26 -5.55 0.21
N TYR A 226 30.10 -5.04 -0.24
CA TYR A 226 29.33 -4.07 0.55
C TYR A 226 28.49 -4.72 1.67
N ILE A 227 28.09 -5.97 1.50
CA ILE A 227 27.27 -6.72 2.49
C ILE A 227 28.14 -7.21 3.65
N THR A 228 29.46 -7.33 3.47
CA THR A 228 30.40 -7.83 4.50
C THR A 228 30.93 -6.71 5.41
N LEU A 229 30.72 -5.44 5.06
CA LEU A 229 31.24 -4.27 5.78
C LEU A 229 30.18 -3.50 6.62
N VAL A 230 28.93 -3.96 6.68
CA VAL A 230 27.83 -3.41 7.49
C VAL A 230 27.30 -4.48 8.45
#